data_711ad70667ba4ef500a03ceebbfc17ee
#
_entry.id   711ad70667ba4ef500a03ceebbfc17ee
#
_cell.length_a   1.000
_cell.length_b   1.000
_cell.length_c   1.000
_cell.angle_alpha   90.00
_cell.angle_beta   90.00
_cell.angle_gamma   90.00
#
_symmetry.space_group_name_H-M   'P 1'
#
loop_
_entity.id
_entity.type
_entity.pdbx_description
1 polymer ?
#
loop_
_entity_poly.entity_id
_entity_poly.type
_entity_poly.pdbx_seq_one_letter_code
_entity_poly.pdbx_strand_id
1 'polypeptide(L)'
;MDGSESSMDVADFAISIAKKEGNASLIALHVIQSAYWNNPLGLVTPTSIEGSLERYKQKFQPWLDKIKEEADHNKIQLKTDIIISPLSIVGAIINYSEEKKANLIVIGTRGRSGFKKMLLGSVAAGVVRYAHCPVMVLK
;
A
#
# COMPACT_ATOMS: atom_id res chain seq x y z
N MET A 1 0.07 -2.10 -0.22
CA MET A 1 0.38 -3.39 -0.89
C MET A 1 1.68 -3.92 -0.32
N ASP A 2 1.78 -5.20 0.01
CA ASP A 2 2.97 -5.78 0.64
C ASP A 2 3.56 -6.96 -0.16
N GLY A 3 3.01 -7.22 -1.34
CA GLY A 3 3.44 -8.29 -2.23
C GLY A 3 2.99 -9.69 -1.81
N SER A 4 2.02 -9.81 -0.90
CA SER A 4 1.39 -11.09 -0.56
C SER A 4 0.30 -11.47 -1.55
N GLU A 5 -0.09 -12.75 -1.64
CA GLU A 5 -1.23 -13.18 -2.44
C GLU A 5 -2.50 -12.42 -2.06
N SER A 6 -2.75 -12.23 -0.76
CA SER A 6 -3.90 -11.47 -0.29
C SER A 6 -3.89 -10.01 -0.73
N SER A 7 -2.73 -9.42 -1.00
CA SER A 7 -2.68 -8.07 -1.56
C SER A 7 -3.01 -8.03 -3.07
N MET A 8 -2.81 -9.13 -3.78
CA MET A 8 -3.28 -9.26 -5.17
C MET A 8 -4.81 -9.37 -5.22
N ASP A 9 -5.41 -10.20 -4.37
CA ASP A 9 -6.87 -10.33 -4.26
C ASP A 9 -7.53 -8.97 -3.99
N VAL A 10 -6.90 -8.14 -3.14
CA VAL A 10 -7.36 -6.77 -2.86
C VAL A 10 -7.27 -5.88 -4.10
N ALA A 11 -6.20 -6.00 -4.89
CA ALA A 11 -6.03 -5.25 -6.12
C ALA A 11 -7.10 -5.63 -7.16
N ASP A 12 -7.30 -6.92 -7.39
CA ASP A 12 -8.30 -7.43 -8.33
C ASP A 12 -9.71 -6.97 -7.96
N PHE A 13 -10.00 -7.00 -6.66
CA PHE A 13 -11.27 -6.50 -6.15
C PHE A 13 -11.43 -4.99 -6.37
N ALA A 14 -10.39 -4.19 -6.07
CA ALA A 14 -10.42 -2.75 -6.29
C ALA A 14 -10.61 -2.40 -7.78
N ILE A 15 -9.94 -3.13 -8.68
CA ILE A 15 -10.13 -3.00 -10.14
C ILE A 15 -11.58 -3.31 -10.51
N SER A 16 -12.18 -4.35 -9.93
CA SER A 16 -13.57 -4.72 -10.20
C SER A 16 -14.58 -3.64 -9.78
N ILE A 17 -14.33 -2.97 -8.64
CA ILE A 17 -15.14 -1.84 -8.20
C ILE A 17 -14.97 -0.66 -9.15
N ALA A 18 -13.73 -0.29 -9.45
CA ALA A 18 -13.42 0.82 -10.35
C ALA A 18 -14.10 0.65 -11.73
N LYS A 19 -14.15 -0.59 -12.23
CA LYS A 19 -14.84 -0.94 -13.46
C LYS A 19 -16.36 -0.71 -13.39
N LYS A 20 -16.97 -0.99 -12.24
CA LYS A 20 -18.42 -0.76 -12.04
C LYS A 20 -18.75 0.73 -11.93
N GLU A 21 -17.88 1.49 -11.28
CA GLU A 21 -18.05 2.94 -11.10
C GLU A 21 -17.82 3.75 -12.39
N GLY A 22 -17.09 3.20 -13.36
CA GLY A 22 -16.89 3.76 -14.70
C GLY A 22 -15.91 4.93 -14.80
N ASN A 23 -15.73 5.74 -13.76
CA ASN A 23 -14.85 6.93 -13.74
C ASN A 23 -13.86 6.91 -12.54
N ALA A 24 -13.63 5.77 -11.95
CA ALA A 24 -12.70 5.65 -10.85
C ALA A 24 -11.25 5.57 -11.34
N SER A 25 -10.35 6.27 -10.65
CA SER A 25 -8.90 6.07 -10.78
C SER A 25 -8.36 5.37 -9.54
N LEU A 26 -7.40 4.47 -9.73
CA LEU A 26 -6.81 3.70 -8.65
C LEU A 26 -5.38 4.14 -8.37
N ILE A 27 -4.99 4.07 -7.11
CA ILE A 27 -3.60 4.19 -6.68
C ILE A 27 -3.23 2.94 -5.89
N ALA A 28 -2.28 2.15 -6.42
CA ALA A 28 -1.68 1.05 -5.68
C ALA A 28 -0.49 1.59 -4.88
N LEU A 29 -0.63 1.67 -3.55
CA LEU A 29 0.35 2.23 -2.64
C LEU A 29 1.15 1.13 -1.94
N HIS A 30 2.47 1.21 -2.00
CA HIS A 30 3.39 0.49 -1.13
C HIS A 30 4.10 1.46 -0.18
N VAL A 31 4.05 1.17 1.13
CA VAL A 31 4.71 1.99 2.16
C VAL A 31 5.93 1.24 2.69
N ILE A 32 7.07 1.88 2.65
CA ILE A 32 8.31 1.44 3.28
C ILE A 32 8.51 2.30 4.53
N GLN A 33 8.42 1.68 5.69
CA GLN A 33 8.76 2.38 6.93
C GLN A 33 10.28 2.47 7.04
N SER A 34 10.81 3.70 7.10
CA SER A 34 12.25 3.88 7.31
C SER A 34 12.57 3.63 8.78
N ALA A 35 13.23 2.52 9.07
CA ALA A 35 13.73 2.20 10.41
C ALA A 35 14.92 3.11 10.84
N TYR A 36 15.39 3.98 9.95
CA TYR A 36 16.62 4.74 10.14
C TYR A 36 16.51 5.86 11.18
N TRP A 37 15.30 6.33 11.48
CA TRP A 37 15.09 7.36 12.51
C TRP A 37 15.30 6.85 13.94
N ASN A 38 15.29 5.53 14.14
CA ASN A 38 15.52 4.89 15.43
C ASN A 38 16.96 4.36 15.59
N ASN A 39 17.89 4.73 14.71
CA ASN A 39 19.29 4.33 14.86
C ASN A 39 20.05 5.37 15.70
N PRO A 40 20.27 5.12 17.00
CA PRO A 40 20.90 6.09 17.89
C PRO A 40 22.38 6.38 17.55
N LEU A 41 22.97 5.61 16.65
CA LEU A 41 24.38 5.73 16.27
C LEU A 41 24.64 6.58 15.02
N GLY A 42 23.59 7.07 14.33
CA GLY A 42 23.72 8.03 13.23
C GLY A 42 24.60 7.59 12.03
N LEU A 43 24.92 6.31 11.91
CA LEU A 43 25.87 5.78 10.92
C LEU A 43 25.23 5.46 9.55
N VAL A 44 24.10 6.08 9.23
CA VAL A 44 23.42 5.84 7.95
C VAL A 44 23.79 6.95 6.97
N THR A 45 24.57 6.60 5.97
CA THR A 45 24.90 7.54 4.91
C THR A 45 23.73 7.66 3.91
N PRO A 46 23.52 8.84 3.27
CA PRO A 46 22.51 9.02 2.22
C PRO A 46 22.61 7.94 1.13
N THR A 47 23.82 7.57 0.74
CA THR A 47 24.08 6.52 -0.27
C THR A 47 23.58 5.14 0.14
N SER A 48 23.58 4.81 1.44
CA SER A 48 23.03 3.53 1.94
C SER A 48 21.51 3.51 1.94
N ILE A 49 20.88 4.68 2.07
CA ILE A 49 19.44 4.84 1.98
C ILE A 49 18.97 4.66 0.54
N GLU A 50 19.62 5.33 -0.41
CA GLU A 50 19.32 5.23 -1.84
C GLU A 50 19.47 3.79 -2.36
N GLY A 51 20.59 3.13 -2.03
CA GLY A 51 20.80 1.74 -2.43
C GLY A 51 19.83 0.74 -1.79
N SER A 52 19.34 1.04 -0.59
CA SER A 52 18.29 0.24 0.05
C SER A 52 16.94 0.47 -0.62
N LEU A 53 16.61 1.72 -0.94
CA LEU A 53 15.37 2.08 -1.65
C LEU A 53 15.29 1.40 -3.01
N GLU A 54 16.39 1.44 -3.78
CA GLU A 54 16.41 0.83 -5.11
C GLU A 54 16.19 -0.68 -5.04
N ARG A 55 16.82 -1.36 -4.08
CA ARG A 55 16.57 -2.80 -3.83
C ARG A 55 15.12 -3.08 -3.43
N TYR A 56 14.50 -2.21 -2.64
CA TYR A 56 13.08 -2.34 -2.30
C TYR A 56 12.19 -2.14 -3.52
N LYS A 57 12.45 -1.12 -4.33
CA LYS A 57 11.71 -0.88 -5.58
C LYS A 57 11.80 -2.09 -6.50
N GLN A 58 13.02 -2.60 -6.77
CA GLN A 58 13.23 -3.78 -7.60
C GLN A 58 12.47 -5.01 -7.09
N LYS A 59 12.38 -5.19 -5.78
CA LYS A 59 11.66 -6.31 -5.16
C LYS A 59 10.14 -6.23 -5.35
N PHE A 60 9.58 -5.01 -5.30
CA PHE A 60 8.13 -4.82 -5.38
C PHE A 60 7.64 -4.47 -6.78
N GLN A 61 8.54 -4.05 -7.67
CA GLN A 61 8.19 -3.68 -9.04
C GLN A 61 7.43 -4.77 -9.80
N PRO A 62 7.83 -6.06 -9.76
CA PRO A 62 7.09 -7.11 -10.48
C PRO A 62 5.62 -7.25 -10.04
N TRP A 63 5.34 -6.98 -8.76
CA TRP A 63 3.97 -7.00 -8.23
C TRP A 63 3.16 -5.81 -8.73
N LEU A 64 3.77 -4.64 -8.76
CA LEU A 64 3.13 -3.42 -9.24
C LEU A 64 2.87 -3.51 -10.75
N ASP A 65 3.80 -4.08 -11.51
CA ASP A 65 3.66 -4.29 -12.95
C ASP A 65 2.50 -5.24 -13.24
N LYS A 66 2.38 -6.34 -12.49
CA LYS A 66 1.26 -7.29 -12.64
C LYS A 66 -0.09 -6.63 -12.37
N ILE A 67 -0.20 -5.82 -11.30
CA ILE A 67 -1.43 -5.09 -11.00
C ILE A 67 -1.75 -4.09 -12.10
N LYS A 68 -0.72 -3.44 -12.64
CA LYS A 68 -0.88 -2.48 -13.73
C LYS A 68 -1.37 -3.15 -15.02
N GLU A 69 -0.80 -4.30 -15.38
CA GLU A 69 -1.28 -5.10 -16.52
C GLU A 69 -2.76 -5.48 -16.37
N GLU A 70 -3.16 -5.91 -15.16
CA GLU A 70 -4.56 -6.26 -14.88
C GLU A 70 -5.49 -5.05 -14.98
N ALA A 71 -5.07 -3.89 -14.47
CA ALA A 71 -5.83 -2.65 -14.59
C ALA A 71 -5.95 -2.20 -16.05
N ASP A 72 -4.87 -2.26 -16.83
CA ASP A 72 -4.83 -1.90 -18.24
C ASP A 72 -5.74 -2.83 -19.05
N HIS A 73 -5.73 -4.15 -18.77
CA HIS A 73 -6.63 -5.11 -19.40
C HIS A 73 -8.11 -4.76 -19.15
N ASN A 74 -8.42 -4.26 -17.97
CA ASN A 74 -9.76 -3.81 -17.59
C ASN A 74 -10.06 -2.35 -17.97
N LYS A 75 -9.13 -1.64 -18.64
CA LYS A 75 -9.24 -0.22 -19.03
C LYS A 75 -9.42 0.71 -17.84
N ILE A 76 -8.81 0.38 -16.70
CA ILE A 76 -8.82 1.17 -15.48
C ILE A 76 -7.53 1.96 -15.36
N GLN A 77 -7.66 3.26 -15.11
CA GLN A 77 -6.50 4.10 -14.84
C GLN A 77 -5.91 3.75 -13.45
N LEU A 78 -4.72 3.19 -13.44
CA LEU A 78 -3.98 2.84 -12.24
C LEU A 78 -2.64 3.58 -12.17
N LYS A 79 -2.40 4.24 -11.05
CA LYS A 79 -1.10 4.76 -10.65
C LYS A 79 -0.50 3.84 -9.58
N THR A 80 0.80 3.58 -9.65
CA THR A 80 1.55 2.86 -8.63
C THR A 80 2.51 3.80 -7.92
N ASP A 81 2.48 3.84 -6.59
CA ASP A 81 3.39 4.67 -5.79
C ASP A 81 4.07 3.83 -4.69
N ILE A 82 5.37 4.04 -4.53
CA ILE A 82 6.17 3.52 -3.42
C ILE A 82 6.64 4.73 -2.62
N ILE A 83 6.26 4.79 -1.35
CA ILE A 83 6.68 5.88 -0.47
C ILE A 83 7.54 5.36 0.68
N ILE A 84 8.52 6.15 1.07
CA ILE A 84 9.27 5.95 2.31
C ILE A 84 8.74 6.95 3.32
N SER A 85 8.44 6.48 4.51
CA SER A 85 7.91 7.34 5.56
C SER A 85 8.61 7.08 6.89
N PRO A 86 8.95 8.12 7.65
CA PRO A 86 9.38 7.98 9.04
C PRO A 86 8.21 7.66 9.96
N LEU A 87 7.00 7.87 9.50
CA LEU A 87 5.77 7.57 10.23
C LEU A 87 5.54 6.06 10.30
N SER A 88 4.63 5.65 11.18
CA SER A 88 4.09 4.29 11.12
C SER A 88 3.43 4.05 9.75
N ILE A 89 3.32 2.78 9.35
CA ILE A 89 2.65 2.42 8.08
C ILE A 89 1.23 2.99 8.05
N VAL A 90 0.50 2.95 9.17
CA VAL A 90 -0.84 3.54 9.27
C VAL A 90 -0.81 5.04 9.03
N GLY A 91 0.06 5.77 9.74
CA GLY A 91 0.18 7.22 9.57
C GLY A 91 0.55 7.62 8.15
N ALA A 92 1.45 6.86 7.52
CA ALA A 92 1.84 7.10 6.13
C ALA A 92 0.67 6.89 5.15
N ILE A 93 -0.13 5.83 5.33
CA ILE A 93 -1.31 5.58 4.50
C ILE A 93 -2.33 6.70 4.67
N ILE A 94 -2.62 7.11 5.90
CA ILE A 94 -3.59 8.18 6.19
C ILE A 94 -3.15 9.49 5.53
N ASN A 95 -1.94 9.96 5.81
CA ASN A 95 -1.43 11.21 5.24
C ASN A 95 -1.43 11.19 3.72
N TYR A 96 -1.00 10.07 3.11
CA TYR A 96 -1.01 9.92 1.66
C TYR A 96 -2.43 9.97 1.09
N SER A 97 -3.38 9.28 1.73
CA SER A 97 -4.78 9.27 1.28
C SER A 97 -5.44 10.65 1.37
N GLU A 98 -5.12 11.43 2.38
CA GLU A 98 -5.57 12.83 2.54
C GLU A 98 -4.97 13.73 1.45
N GLU A 99 -3.64 13.65 1.24
CA GLU A 99 -2.94 14.40 0.19
C GLU A 99 -3.51 14.13 -1.20
N LYS A 100 -3.80 12.87 -1.50
CA LYS A 100 -4.39 12.46 -2.79
C LYS A 100 -5.92 12.63 -2.84
N LYS A 101 -6.54 13.09 -1.76
CA LYS A 101 -8.00 13.27 -1.64
C LYS A 101 -8.74 11.97 -2.01
N ALA A 102 -8.23 10.85 -1.52
CA ALA A 102 -8.86 9.56 -1.74
C ALA A 102 -10.27 9.56 -1.14
N ASN A 103 -11.24 9.05 -1.89
CA ASN A 103 -12.63 8.93 -1.46
C ASN A 103 -12.99 7.50 -0.99
N LEU A 104 -12.08 6.56 -1.16
CA LEU A 104 -12.19 5.19 -0.66
C LEU A 104 -10.79 4.61 -0.46
N ILE A 105 -10.57 3.92 0.65
CA ILE A 105 -9.40 3.08 0.87
C ILE A 105 -9.83 1.62 0.82
N VAL A 106 -9.16 0.80 0.01
CA VAL A 106 -9.37 -0.66 -0.04
C VAL A 106 -8.14 -1.33 0.57
N ILE A 107 -8.35 -2.16 1.58
CA ILE A 107 -7.26 -2.79 2.33
C ILE A 107 -7.61 -4.24 2.71
N GLY A 108 -6.62 -5.13 2.73
CA GLY A 108 -6.81 -6.50 3.19
C GLY A 108 -6.81 -6.62 4.71
N THR A 109 -7.51 -7.61 5.24
CA THR A 109 -7.48 -7.92 6.68
C THR A 109 -6.12 -8.44 7.14
N ARG A 110 -5.31 -9.02 6.23
CA ARG A 110 -4.02 -9.66 6.49
C ARG A 110 -2.91 -8.97 5.71
N GLY A 111 -1.72 -8.98 6.29
CA GLY A 111 -0.48 -8.65 5.63
C GLY A 111 0.50 -9.82 5.75
N ARG A 112 1.78 -9.58 5.57
CA ARG A 112 2.88 -10.55 5.56
C ARG A 112 2.99 -11.43 6.81
N SER A 113 2.42 -11.04 7.94
CA SER A 113 2.53 -11.77 9.22
C SER A 113 1.72 -13.07 9.31
N GLY A 114 0.80 -13.32 8.38
CA GLY A 114 0.14 -14.62 8.17
C GLY A 114 -0.58 -15.24 9.39
N PHE A 115 -0.81 -14.51 10.47
CA PHE A 115 -1.48 -15.03 11.66
C PHE A 115 -2.94 -15.39 11.34
N LYS A 116 -3.18 -16.70 11.16
CA LYS A 116 -4.49 -17.26 10.77
C LYS A 116 -5.62 -16.99 11.76
N LYS A 117 -5.31 -16.55 13.00
CA LYS A 117 -6.30 -16.31 14.05
C LYS A 117 -6.72 -14.85 14.23
N MET A 118 -6.04 -13.88 13.61
CA MET A 118 -6.45 -12.47 13.71
C MET A 118 -7.50 -12.14 12.66
N LEU A 119 -8.67 -11.67 13.11
CA LEU A 119 -9.77 -11.24 12.24
C LEU A 119 -9.41 -9.95 11.47
N LEU A 120 -8.58 -9.08 12.06
CA LEU A 120 -8.16 -7.81 11.49
C LEU A 120 -6.72 -7.49 11.89
N GLY A 121 -5.84 -7.30 10.91
CA GLY A 121 -4.44 -6.93 11.14
C GLY A 121 -4.30 -5.52 11.69
N SER A 122 -3.18 -5.24 12.38
CA SER A 122 -2.92 -3.95 13.03
C SER A 122 -2.96 -2.75 12.07
N VAL A 123 -2.47 -2.93 10.85
CA VAL A 123 -2.50 -1.87 9.83
C VAL A 123 -3.93 -1.60 9.39
N ALA A 124 -4.69 -2.64 9.04
CA ALA A 124 -6.10 -2.50 8.65
C ALA A 124 -6.94 -1.87 9.77
N ALA A 125 -6.76 -2.34 11.01
CA ALA A 125 -7.44 -1.77 12.18
C ALA A 125 -7.11 -0.28 12.39
N GLY A 126 -5.84 0.09 12.23
CA GLY A 126 -5.40 1.47 12.34
C GLY A 126 -5.96 2.35 11.22
N VAL A 127 -5.97 1.86 9.98
CA VAL A 127 -6.54 2.60 8.85
C VAL A 127 -8.03 2.80 9.03
N VAL A 128 -8.79 1.76 9.41
CA VAL A 128 -10.24 1.88 9.69
C VAL A 128 -10.52 2.92 10.79
N ARG A 129 -9.65 3.00 11.81
CA ARG A 129 -9.83 3.92 12.94
C ARG A 129 -9.56 5.38 12.58
N TYR A 130 -8.59 5.64 11.70
CA TYR A 130 -8.07 6.99 11.50
C TYR A 130 -8.31 7.56 10.08
N ALA A 131 -8.88 6.79 9.16
CA ALA A 131 -9.13 7.28 7.81
C ALA A 131 -10.18 8.40 7.78
N HIS A 132 -9.95 9.40 6.93
CA HIS A 132 -10.87 10.50 6.68
C HIS A 132 -12.00 10.13 5.70
N CYS A 133 -11.89 8.98 5.04
CA CYS A 133 -12.85 8.49 4.05
C CYS A 133 -13.27 7.04 4.36
N PRO A 134 -14.30 6.51 3.72
CA PRO A 134 -14.69 5.12 3.83
C PRO A 134 -13.52 4.16 3.61
N VAL A 135 -13.51 3.08 4.39
CA VAL A 135 -12.50 2.01 4.27
C VAL A 135 -13.22 0.69 4.01
N MET A 136 -12.85 0.06 2.92
CA MET A 136 -13.33 -1.28 2.59
C MET A 136 -12.26 -2.30 2.96
N VAL A 137 -12.62 -3.24 3.80
CA VAL A 137 -11.70 -4.27 4.30
C VAL A 137 -12.04 -5.61 3.68
N LEU A 138 -11.08 -6.22 2.97
CA LEU A 138 -11.23 -7.53 2.35
C LEU A 138 -10.56 -8.62 3.20
N LYS A 139 -11.22 -9.77 3.25
CA LYS A 139 -10.76 -10.94 4.00
C LYS A 139 -10.18 -12.00 3.06
#